data_ee6f93dfb7feb504200e1329968aa862
#
_entry.id   ee6f93dfb7feb504200e1329968aa862
#
_cell.length_a   1.000
_cell.length_b   1.000
_cell.length_c   1.000
_cell.angle_alpha   90.00
_cell.angle_beta   90.00
_cell.angle_gamma   90.00
#
_symmetry.space_group_name_H-M   'P 1'
#
loop_
_entity.id
_entity.type
_entity.pdbx_description
1 polymer ?
#
loop_
_entity_poly.entity_id
_entity_poly.type
_entity_poly.pdbx_seq_one_letter_code
_entity_poly.pdbx_strand_id
1 'polypeptide(L)'
;MITIKSEREIALMREAGNIVALTLKEIEKSIRPGISTKELDKIAYDVITSCGAIPSFLNYNGFPGSICASINEVVIHGIPKSHAILRDGDIISIDVGAKYKGYHGDSAKTFLVGNVTEAKRRLVEVTEAALFQGLKQARPNNHLSDISHAIQAYVESAGYSVVKLFTGHGIGRALHEDPAVPNFGNPGRGPILKVGMTLAIEPMVNMGTSDVEILHDNWTTVTVDRKDSAHFEHTIVITENGYEILTKIKGEEM
;
A
#
# COMPACT_ATOMS: atom_id res chain seq x y z
N MET A 1 13.45 6.43 15.88
CA MET A 1 13.06 5.67 17.12
C MET A 1 11.63 5.19 16.96
N ILE A 2 11.35 3.92 17.21
CA ILE A 2 10.00 3.35 17.10
C ILE A 2 9.09 3.96 18.16
N THR A 3 7.93 4.48 17.75
CA THR A 3 6.95 5.12 18.63
C THR A 3 5.80 4.16 18.95
N ILE A 4 5.36 4.15 20.22
CA ILE A 4 4.17 3.43 20.66
C ILE A 4 3.03 4.45 20.74
N LYS A 5 1.96 4.21 20.01
CA LYS A 5 0.81 5.13 19.95
C LYS A 5 -0.13 4.88 21.14
N SER A 6 -0.59 5.96 21.75
CA SER A 6 -1.67 5.94 22.73
C SER A 6 -3.02 5.65 22.07
N GLU A 7 -4.01 5.20 22.84
CA GLU A 7 -5.38 4.96 22.35
C GLU A 7 -5.98 6.18 21.64
N ARG A 8 -5.69 7.39 22.12
CA ARG A 8 -6.13 8.64 21.49
C ARG A 8 -5.52 8.82 20.09
N GLU A 9 -4.23 8.51 19.92
CA GLU A 9 -3.52 8.61 18.66
C GLU A 9 -4.02 7.54 17.68
N ILE A 10 -4.21 6.31 18.16
CA ILE A 10 -4.78 5.21 17.38
C ILE A 10 -6.20 5.57 16.90
N ALA A 11 -7.02 6.20 17.74
CA ALA A 11 -8.35 6.66 17.34
C ALA A 11 -8.28 7.68 16.18
N LEU A 12 -7.33 8.60 16.18
CA LEU A 12 -7.12 9.53 15.07
C LEU A 12 -6.60 8.83 13.80
N MET A 13 -5.76 7.82 13.96
CA MET A 13 -5.28 7.00 12.84
C MET A 13 -6.39 6.13 12.24
N ARG A 14 -7.35 5.64 13.06
CA ARG A 14 -8.57 4.97 12.54
C ARG A 14 -9.41 5.91 11.67
N GLU A 15 -9.52 7.19 12.05
CA GLU A 15 -10.20 8.18 11.22
C GLU A 15 -9.45 8.42 9.90
N ALA A 16 -8.13 8.60 9.95
CA ALA A 16 -7.31 8.76 8.76
C ALA A 16 -7.41 7.52 7.84
N GLY A 17 -7.32 6.32 8.41
CA GLY A 17 -7.44 5.06 7.68
C GLY A 17 -8.83 4.84 7.07
N ASN A 18 -9.90 5.22 7.78
CA ASN A 18 -11.25 5.19 7.22
C ASN A 18 -11.39 6.13 6.01
N ILE A 19 -10.77 7.32 6.04
CA ILE A 19 -10.77 8.25 4.90
C ILE A 19 -10.03 7.63 3.71
N VAL A 20 -8.90 6.98 3.94
CA VAL A 20 -8.16 6.25 2.91
C VAL A 20 -9.02 5.15 2.29
N ALA A 21 -9.67 4.32 3.11
CA ALA A 21 -10.52 3.24 2.64
C ALA A 21 -11.74 3.75 1.83
N LEU A 22 -12.37 4.84 2.28
CA LEU A 22 -13.45 5.51 1.53
C LEU A 22 -12.95 6.03 0.19
N THR A 23 -11.74 6.59 0.15
CA THR A 23 -11.12 7.10 -1.08
C THR A 23 -10.86 5.97 -2.08
N LEU A 24 -10.26 4.85 -1.63
CA LEU A 24 -10.06 3.67 -2.47
C LEU A 24 -11.38 3.10 -3.00
N LYS A 25 -12.44 3.04 -2.17
CA LYS A 25 -13.77 2.58 -2.58
C LYS A 25 -14.40 3.50 -3.64
N GLU A 26 -14.21 4.81 -3.54
CA GLU A 26 -14.74 5.75 -4.54
C GLU A 26 -13.97 5.68 -5.86
N ILE A 27 -12.64 5.53 -5.78
CA ILE A 27 -11.79 5.28 -6.95
C ILE A 27 -12.21 3.97 -7.65
N GLU A 28 -12.42 2.89 -6.90
CA GLU A 28 -12.85 1.59 -7.43
C GLU A 28 -14.10 1.69 -8.31
N LYS A 29 -15.10 2.48 -7.91
CA LYS A 29 -16.31 2.72 -8.70
C LYS A 29 -16.04 3.44 -10.04
N SER A 30 -14.93 4.16 -10.11
CA SER A 30 -14.56 4.98 -11.26
C SER A 30 -13.60 4.28 -12.21
N ILE A 31 -12.96 3.19 -11.78
CA ILE A 31 -12.00 2.42 -12.60
C ILE A 31 -12.74 1.75 -13.77
N ARG A 32 -12.34 2.13 -14.98
CA ARG A 32 -12.83 1.58 -16.24
C ARG A 32 -11.87 1.94 -17.37
N PRO A 33 -11.90 1.22 -18.50
CA PRO A 33 -11.20 1.66 -19.70
C PRO A 33 -11.62 3.07 -20.11
N GLY A 34 -10.65 3.89 -20.52
CA GLY A 34 -10.85 5.26 -20.96
C GLY A 34 -10.71 6.33 -19.89
N ILE A 35 -10.66 6.01 -18.58
CA ILE A 35 -10.36 6.99 -17.54
C ILE A 35 -8.85 7.25 -17.47
N SER A 36 -8.46 8.49 -17.21
CA SER A 36 -7.07 8.85 -16.97
C SER A 36 -6.70 8.72 -15.50
N THR A 37 -5.41 8.46 -15.22
CA THR A 37 -4.91 8.45 -13.85
C THR A 37 -5.03 9.83 -13.18
N LYS A 38 -5.06 10.94 -13.97
CA LYS A 38 -5.30 12.28 -13.45
C LYS A 38 -6.74 12.50 -12.97
N GLU A 39 -7.71 11.86 -13.62
CA GLU A 39 -9.10 11.89 -13.14
C GLU A 39 -9.25 11.12 -11.83
N LEU A 40 -8.57 9.97 -11.68
CA LEU A 40 -8.55 9.20 -10.42
C LEU A 40 -7.89 10.01 -9.29
N ASP A 41 -6.79 10.72 -9.58
CA ASP A 41 -6.11 11.63 -8.64
C ASP A 41 -7.04 12.76 -8.16
N LYS A 42 -7.85 13.32 -9.09
CA LYS A 42 -8.84 14.33 -8.73
C LYS A 42 -9.93 13.79 -7.82
N ILE A 43 -10.45 12.60 -8.11
CA ILE A 43 -11.46 11.93 -7.27
C ILE A 43 -10.90 11.73 -5.86
N ALA A 44 -9.67 11.23 -5.73
CA ALA A 44 -9.01 11.05 -4.44
C ALA A 44 -8.88 12.37 -3.68
N TYR A 45 -8.41 13.42 -4.33
CA TYR A 45 -8.27 14.74 -3.74
C TYR A 45 -9.62 15.25 -3.20
N ASP A 46 -10.67 15.16 -4.01
CA ASP A 46 -12.01 15.63 -3.65
C ASP A 46 -12.57 14.86 -2.43
N VAL A 47 -12.41 13.52 -2.41
CA VAL A 47 -12.88 12.69 -1.27
C VAL A 47 -12.11 13.03 0.00
N ILE A 48 -10.77 13.02 -0.04
CA ILE A 48 -9.92 13.28 1.13
C ILE A 48 -10.23 14.65 1.71
N THR A 49 -10.30 15.69 0.87
CA THR A 49 -10.53 17.06 1.33
C THR A 49 -11.96 17.28 1.83
N SER A 50 -12.96 16.63 1.24
CA SER A 50 -14.36 16.68 1.73
C SER A 50 -14.52 16.08 3.13
N CYS A 51 -13.63 15.13 3.50
CA CYS A 51 -13.57 14.55 4.85
C CYS A 51 -12.78 15.42 5.85
N GLY A 52 -12.32 16.61 5.45
CA GLY A 52 -11.51 17.50 6.30
C GLY A 52 -10.09 17.00 6.55
N ALA A 53 -9.58 16.13 5.67
CA ALA A 53 -8.21 15.62 5.68
C ALA A 53 -7.37 16.26 4.57
N ILE A 54 -6.07 15.96 4.58
CA ILE A 54 -5.10 16.44 3.58
C ILE A 54 -4.50 15.20 2.90
N PRO A 55 -4.40 15.15 1.54
CA PRO A 55 -3.67 14.11 0.86
C PRO A 55 -2.21 14.05 1.34
N SER A 56 -1.76 12.89 1.82
CA SER A 56 -0.44 12.75 2.44
C SER A 56 0.71 12.87 1.44
N PHE A 57 0.47 12.50 0.18
CA PHE A 57 1.51 12.45 -0.85
C PHE A 57 1.69 13.77 -1.59
N LEU A 58 0.63 14.59 -1.68
CA LEU A 58 0.70 15.87 -2.40
C LEU A 58 1.76 16.79 -1.81
N ASN A 59 2.78 17.12 -2.61
CA ASN A 59 3.97 17.87 -2.24
C ASN A 59 4.90 17.19 -1.21
N TYR A 60 4.67 15.91 -0.88
CA TYR A 60 5.60 15.16 -0.05
C TYR A 60 6.89 14.92 -0.83
N ASN A 61 7.99 15.50 -0.35
CA ASN A 61 9.30 15.54 -1.05
C ASN A 61 9.20 15.95 -2.53
N GLY A 62 8.19 16.77 -2.89
CA GLY A 62 7.98 17.24 -4.25
C GLY A 62 7.12 16.34 -5.14
N PHE A 63 6.51 15.27 -4.61
CA PHE A 63 5.58 14.43 -5.38
C PHE A 63 4.34 15.23 -5.80
N PRO A 64 3.94 15.21 -7.09
CA PRO A 64 2.93 16.15 -7.61
C PRO A 64 1.49 15.65 -7.54
N GLY A 65 1.24 14.41 -7.09
CA GLY A 65 -0.07 13.78 -7.03
C GLY A 65 -0.63 13.65 -5.61
N SER A 66 -1.94 13.49 -5.50
CA SER A 66 -2.61 13.15 -4.25
C SER A 66 -2.57 11.65 -3.97
N ILE A 67 -2.39 10.85 -5.03
CA ILE A 67 -2.24 9.40 -5.03
C ILE A 67 -1.06 8.98 -5.88
N CYS A 68 -0.54 7.75 -5.67
CA CYS A 68 0.24 7.08 -6.69
C CYS A 68 -0.69 6.22 -7.55
N ALA A 69 -0.48 6.23 -8.88
CA ALA A 69 -1.30 5.51 -9.85
C ALA A 69 -0.38 4.71 -10.79
N SER A 70 -0.20 3.44 -10.49
CA SER A 70 0.84 2.58 -11.05
C SER A 70 0.21 1.51 -11.95
N ILE A 71 0.38 1.64 -13.28
CA ILE A 71 -0.24 0.75 -14.29
C ILE A 71 0.75 -0.35 -14.69
N ASN A 72 0.31 -1.61 -14.72
CA ASN A 72 1.02 -2.79 -15.24
C ASN A 72 2.44 -2.96 -14.65
N GLU A 73 3.48 -2.68 -15.44
CA GLU A 73 4.90 -2.78 -15.04
C GLU A 73 5.36 -1.69 -14.06
N VAL A 74 4.54 -0.67 -13.83
CA VAL A 74 4.83 0.33 -12.80
C VAL A 74 4.55 -0.27 -11.43
N VAL A 75 5.59 -0.37 -10.62
CA VAL A 75 5.56 -1.01 -9.30
C VAL A 75 4.89 -0.09 -8.28
N ILE A 76 5.46 1.12 -8.11
CA ILE A 76 5.00 2.16 -7.19
C ILE A 76 5.32 3.55 -7.72
N HIS A 77 4.80 4.56 -7.04
CA HIS A 77 5.07 5.99 -7.27
C HIS A 77 4.74 6.47 -8.69
N GLY A 78 3.82 5.79 -9.39
CA GLY A 78 3.31 6.25 -10.67
C GLY A 78 2.66 7.63 -10.54
N ILE A 79 3.20 8.65 -11.24
CA ILE A 79 2.67 10.02 -11.19
C ILE A 79 1.37 10.07 -12.00
N PRO A 80 0.24 10.55 -11.45
CA PRO A 80 -1.01 10.72 -12.17
C PRO A 80 -0.88 11.71 -13.34
N LYS A 81 -1.24 11.27 -14.56
CA LYS A 81 -1.11 12.05 -15.80
C LYS A 81 -2.40 11.99 -16.63
N SER A 82 -2.74 13.09 -17.33
CA SER A 82 -3.94 13.16 -18.16
C SER A 82 -3.88 12.26 -19.42
N HIS A 83 -2.66 11.95 -19.87
CA HIS A 83 -2.45 11.06 -21.03
C HIS A 83 -2.23 9.59 -20.65
N ALA A 84 -2.11 9.27 -19.35
CA ALA A 84 -2.06 7.89 -18.87
C ALA A 84 -3.50 7.38 -18.70
N ILE A 85 -4.01 6.80 -19.79
CA ILE A 85 -5.39 6.32 -19.91
C ILE A 85 -5.44 4.82 -19.69
N LEU A 86 -6.33 4.35 -18.79
CA LEU A 86 -6.56 2.93 -18.54
C LEU A 86 -7.17 2.24 -19.77
N ARG A 87 -6.72 1.03 -20.06
CA ARG A 87 -7.18 0.20 -21.16
C ARG A 87 -7.81 -1.10 -20.65
N ASP A 88 -8.65 -1.70 -21.45
CA ASP A 88 -9.15 -3.05 -21.16
C ASP A 88 -7.98 -4.04 -21.07
N GLY A 89 -7.93 -4.80 -19.99
CA GLY A 89 -6.83 -5.72 -19.70
C GLY A 89 -5.67 -5.16 -18.86
N ASP A 90 -5.70 -3.88 -18.46
CA ASP A 90 -4.73 -3.33 -17.52
C ASP A 90 -5.00 -3.79 -16.09
N ILE A 91 -3.96 -3.76 -15.26
CA ILE A 91 -4.08 -3.69 -13.80
C ILE A 91 -3.52 -2.34 -13.35
N ILE A 92 -4.08 -1.79 -12.27
CA ILE A 92 -3.59 -0.53 -11.71
C ILE A 92 -3.52 -0.61 -10.20
N SER A 93 -2.34 -0.34 -9.64
CA SER A 93 -2.14 -0.16 -8.21
C SER A 93 -2.39 1.30 -7.87
N ILE A 94 -3.35 1.53 -7.00
CA ILE A 94 -3.66 2.86 -6.44
C ILE A 94 -3.22 2.86 -4.99
N ASP A 95 -2.37 3.82 -4.65
CA ASP A 95 -1.86 4.04 -3.31
C ASP A 95 -2.33 5.40 -2.82
N VAL A 96 -2.91 5.43 -1.61
CA VAL A 96 -3.61 6.57 -1.03
C VAL A 96 -3.19 6.81 0.41
N GLY A 97 -2.62 7.98 0.65
CA GLY A 97 -2.35 8.47 2.00
C GLY A 97 -3.25 9.64 2.37
N ALA A 98 -3.78 9.64 3.60
CA ALA A 98 -4.54 10.76 4.14
C ALA A 98 -4.06 11.18 5.53
N LYS A 99 -3.92 12.49 5.75
CA LYS A 99 -3.56 13.07 7.04
C LYS A 99 -4.79 13.72 7.69
N TYR A 100 -5.22 13.19 8.81
CA TYR A 100 -6.34 13.71 9.59
C TYR A 100 -5.90 14.13 10.99
N LYS A 101 -6.12 15.38 11.35
CA LYS A 101 -5.74 15.96 12.66
C LYS A 101 -4.30 15.63 13.11
N GLY A 102 -3.38 15.61 12.16
CA GLY A 102 -1.96 15.43 12.41
C GLY A 102 -1.47 13.98 12.35
N TYR A 103 -2.32 13.00 12.04
CA TYR A 103 -1.98 11.59 11.90
C TYR A 103 -2.29 11.07 10.51
N HIS A 104 -1.45 10.16 10.02
CA HIS A 104 -1.55 9.55 8.70
C HIS A 104 -2.24 8.19 8.77
N GLY A 105 -2.93 7.84 7.69
CA GLY A 105 -3.27 6.50 7.27
C GLY A 105 -2.79 6.33 5.85
N ASP A 106 -2.39 5.11 5.48
CA ASP A 106 -1.80 4.75 4.20
C ASP A 106 -2.26 3.37 3.76
N SER A 107 -2.64 3.22 2.50
CA SER A 107 -3.07 1.93 1.96
C SER A 107 -3.06 1.91 0.44
N ALA A 108 -2.68 0.76 -0.12
CA ALA A 108 -2.69 0.50 -1.55
C ALA A 108 -3.54 -0.71 -1.91
N LYS A 109 -4.14 -0.66 -3.10
CA LYS A 109 -4.89 -1.77 -3.70
C LYS A 109 -4.68 -1.80 -5.20
N THR A 110 -4.47 -3.00 -5.74
CA THR A 110 -4.41 -3.23 -7.18
C THR A 110 -5.79 -3.63 -7.70
N PHE A 111 -6.24 -2.93 -8.73
CA PHE A 111 -7.54 -3.13 -9.37
C PHE A 111 -7.37 -3.71 -10.77
N LEU A 112 -8.35 -4.52 -11.18
CA LEU A 112 -8.45 -5.06 -12.52
C LEU A 112 -9.25 -4.09 -13.40
N VAL A 113 -8.79 -3.82 -14.62
CA VAL A 113 -9.46 -2.91 -15.57
C VAL A 113 -10.09 -3.72 -16.70
N GLY A 114 -11.40 -3.89 -16.67
CA GLY A 114 -12.13 -4.67 -17.66
C GLY A 114 -11.73 -6.15 -17.68
N ASN A 115 -11.43 -6.70 -18.87
CA ASN A 115 -11.13 -8.11 -19.06
C ASN A 115 -9.63 -8.38 -19.01
N VAL A 116 -9.12 -8.71 -17.83
CA VAL A 116 -7.70 -9.03 -17.63
C VAL A 116 -7.40 -10.51 -17.93
N THR A 117 -6.15 -10.80 -18.25
CA THR A 117 -5.67 -12.19 -18.38
C THR A 117 -5.67 -12.90 -17.03
N GLU A 118 -5.76 -14.24 -17.06
CA GLU A 118 -5.67 -15.05 -15.83
C GLU A 118 -4.34 -14.86 -15.10
N ALA A 119 -3.24 -14.65 -15.83
CA ALA A 119 -1.93 -14.37 -15.25
C ALA A 119 -1.93 -13.08 -14.42
N LYS A 120 -2.54 -12.00 -14.92
CA LYS A 120 -2.68 -10.73 -14.17
C LYS A 120 -3.60 -10.88 -12.96
N ARG A 121 -4.74 -11.57 -13.13
CA ARG A 121 -5.66 -11.86 -12.02
C ARG A 121 -4.95 -12.60 -10.89
N ARG A 122 -4.23 -13.67 -11.25
CA ARG A 122 -3.47 -14.45 -10.26
C ARG A 122 -2.39 -13.64 -9.56
N LEU A 123 -1.68 -12.76 -10.28
CA LEU A 123 -0.69 -11.86 -9.65
C LEU A 123 -1.35 -11.00 -8.58
N VAL A 124 -2.49 -10.38 -8.89
CA VAL A 124 -3.24 -9.51 -7.98
C VAL A 124 -3.71 -10.30 -6.74
N GLU A 125 -4.33 -11.47 -6.96
CA GLU A 125 -4.81 -12.34 -5.87
C GLU A 125 -3.69 -12.84 -4.97
N VAL A 126 -2.54 -13.23 -5.54
CA VAL A 126 -1.38 -13.68 -4.76
C VAL A 126 -0.78 -12.54 -3.95
N THR A 127 -0.72 -11.32 -4.51
CA THR A 127 -0.20 -10.15 -3.80
C THR A 127 -1.07 -9.78 -2.61
N GLU A 128 -2.38 -9.75 -2.79
CA GLU A 128 -3.34 -9.51 -1.71
C GLU A 128 -3.23 -10.59 -0.63
N ALA A 129 -3.24 -11.86 -1.03
CA ALA A 129 -3.10 -12.98 -0.10
C ALA A 129 -1.76 -12.93 0.66
N ALA A 130 -0.67 -12.53 0.01
CA ALA A 130 0.65 -12.38 0.64
C ALA A 130 0.63 -11.34 1.76
N LEU A 131 -0.04 -10.19 1.56
CA LEU A 131 -0.24 -9.20 2.61
C LEU A 131 -0.91 -9.85 3.83
N PHE A 132 -2.01 -10.57 3.65
CA PHE A 132 -2.71 -11.23 4.76
C PHE A 132 -1.91 -12.36 5.40
N GLN A 133 -1.03 -13.07 4.67
CA GLN A 133 -0.10 -14.02 5.29
C GLN A 133 0.90 -13.30 6.21
N GLY A 134 1.42 -12.17 5.78
CA GLY A 134 2.26 -11.32 6.61
C GLY A 134 1.53 -10.82 7.85
N LEU A 135 0.32 -10.29 7.69
CA LEU A 135 -0.49 -9.76 8.78
C LEU A 135 -0.79 -10.80 9.88
N LYS A 136 -0.93 -12.08 9.54
CA LYS A 136 -1.08 -13.15 10.54
C LYS A 136 0.09 -13.24 11.52
N GLN A 137 1.28 -12.76 11.13
CA GLN A 137 2.47 -12.70 11.97
C GLN A 137 2.56 -11.40 12.78
N ALA A 138 1.73 -10.41 12.51
CA ALA A 138 1.68 -9.13 13.22
C ALA A 138 1.08 -9.28 14.62
N ARG A 139 1.82 -9.92 15.53
CA ARG A 139 1.40 -10.25 16.90
C ARG A 139 2.43 -9.77 17.91
N PRO A 140 2.02 -9.40 19.14
CA PRO A 140 2.97 -9.09 20.19
C PRO A 140 3.97 -10.23 20.40
N ASN A 141 5.21 -9.87 20.67
CA ASN A 141 6.36 -10.76 20.89
C ASN A 141 6.92 -11.47 19.66
N ASN A 142 6.26 -11.42 18.49
CA ASN A 142 6.89 -11.80 17.22
C ASN A 142 7.94 -10.75 16.84
N HIS A 143 8.89 -11.14 16.00
CA HIS A 143 9.81 -10.20 15.38
C HIS A 143 9.22 -9.58 14.12
N LEU A 144 9.65 -8.37 13.79
CA LEU A 144 9.22 -7.68 12.56
C LEU A 144 9.42 -8.54 11.32
N SER A 145 10.57 -9.21 11.22
CA SER A 145 10.90 -10.05 10.06
C SER A 145 10.06 -11.33 9.94
N ASP A 146 9.26 -11.69 10.93
CA ASP A 146 8.31 -12.79 10.80
C ASP A 146 7.22 -12.42 9.79
N ILE A 147 6.80 -11.14 9.77
CA ILE A 147 5.90 -10.56 8.75
C ILE A 147 6.57 -10.65 7.37
N SER A 148 7.80 -10.13 7.27
CA SER A 148 8.59 -10.09 6.04
C SER A 148 8.78 -11.48 5.42
N HIS A 149 9.15 -12.46 6.26
CA HIS A 149 9.36 -13.84 5.84
C HIS A 149 8.08 -14.50 5.33
N ALA A 150 6.97 -14.30 6.02
CA ALA A 150 5.68 -14.88 5.63
C ALA A 150 5.21 -14.35 4.27
N ILE A 151 5.39 -13.05 4.00
CA ILE A 151 5.13 -12.43 2.70
C ILE A 151 6.00 -13.09 1.62
N GLN A 152 7.33 -13.08 1.81
CA GLN A 152 8.27 -13.63 0.85
C GLN A 152 8.00 -15.09 0.54
N ALA A 153 7.87 -15.93 1.57
CA ALA A 153 7.64 -17.37 1.41
C ALA A 153 6.39 -17.67 0.59
N TYR A 154 5.30 -16.91 0.83
CA TYR A 154 4.06 -17.08 0.09
C TYR A 154 4.20 -16.66 -1.37
N VAL A 155 4.78 -15.48 -1.64
CA VAL A 155 4.99 -14.95 -2.99
C VAL A 155 5.88 -15.86 -3.82
N GLU A 156 7.03 -16.28 -3.27
CA GLU A 156 7.99 -17.14 -3.96
C GLU A 156 7.43 -18.55 -4.22
N SER A 157 6.62 -19.09 -3.29
CA SER A 157 5.93 -20.37 -3.50
C SER A 157 4.93 -20.34 -4.66
N ALA A 158 4.38 -19.16 -4.96
CA ALA A 158 3.49 -18.94 -6.10
C ALA A 158 4.22 -18.71 -7.43
N GLY A 159 5.57 -18.61 -7.40
CA GLY A 159 6.42 -18.39 -8.57
C GLY A 159 6.64 -16.93 -8.94
N TYR A 160 6.35 -15.99 -8.03
CA TYR A 160 6.56 -14.55 -8.18
C TYR A 160 7.77 -14.06 -7.37
N SER A 161 8.12 -12.78 -7.51
CA SER A 161 9.24 -12.17 -6.80
C SER A 161 8.77 -10.98 -5.96
N VAL A 162 9.29 -10.85 -4.72
CA VAL A 162 9.09 -9.65 -3.91
C VAL A 162 10.10 -8.57 -4.30
N VAL A 163 9.65 -7.33 -4.39
CA VAL A 163 10.54 -6.17 -4.56
C VAL A 163 11.37 -5.97 -3.29
N LYS A 164 12.68 -5.71 -3.47
CA LYS A 164 13.63 -5.60 -2.35
C LYS A 164 14.11 -4.17 -2.09
N LEU A 165 13.96 -3.28 -3.06
CA LEU A 165 14.45 -1.90 -2.96
C LEU A 165 13.59 -1.04 -2.03
N PHE A 166 12.30 -1.32 -1.96
CA PHE A 166 11.33 -0.59 -1.16
C PHE A 166 10.78 -1.44 -0.02
N THR A 167 10.33 -0.78 1.02
CA THR A 167 9.90 -1.42 2.26
C THR A 167 8.67 -0.72 2.81
N GLY A 168 7.85 -1.42 3.53
CA GLY A 168 6.89 -0.82 4.45
C GLY A 168 7.59 -0.05 5.57
N HIS A 169 6.82 0.61 6.41
CA HIS A 169 7.36 1.54 7.39
C HIS A 169 6.47 1.66 8.64
N GLY A 170 7.02 2.21 9.71
CA GLY A 170 6.21 2.77 10.79
C GLY A 170 5.44 3.98 10.27
N ILE A 171 4.29 4.28 10.86
CA ILE A 171 3.43 5.38 10.44
C ILE A 171 2.76 6.03 11.66
N GLY A 172 2.48 7.33 11.59
CA GLY A 172 1.84 8.04 12.68
C GLY A 172 1.71 9.52 12.43
N ARG A 173 2.48 10.34 13.14
CA ARG A 173 2.55 11.81 12.92
C ARG A 173 3.31 12.15 11.65
N ALA A 174 4.34 11.39 11.34
CA ALA A 174 4.97 11.40 10.03
C ALA A 174 4.38 10.29 9.16
N LEU A 175 4.39 10.51 7.84
CA LEU A 175 3.98 9.48 6.88
C LEU A 175 4.90 8.26 7.00
N HIS A 176 6.21 8.48 6.99
CA HIS A 176 7.21 7.45 7.21
C HIS A 176 7.88 7.63 8.58
N GLU A 177 7.74 6.62 9.43
CA GLU A 177 8.39 6.51 10.73
C GLU A 177 9.22 5.21 10.80
N ASP A 178 10.07 5.08 11.84
CA ASP A 178 10.67 3.78 12.18
C ASP A 178 9.59 2.78 12.65
N PRO A 179 9.80 1.49 12.41
CA PRO A 179 10.89 0.86 11.67
C PRO A 179 10.60 0.75 10.17
N ALA A 180 11.62 0.51 9.34
CA ALA A 180 11.43 -0.03 8.01
C ALA A 180 10.91 -1.48 8.12
N VAL A 181 9.99 -1.87 7.23
CA VAL A 181 9.34 -3.18 7.21
C VAL A 181 9.58 -3.85 5.84
N PRO A 182 10.72 -4.51 5.63
CA PRO A 182 11.00 -5.21 4.38
C PRO A 182 9.95 -6.30 4.09
N ASN A 183 9.71 -6.56 2.81
CA ASN A 183 8.84 -7.65 2.36
C ASN A 183 9.59 -9.00 2.21
N PHE A 184 10.81 -9.09 2.70
CA PHE A 184 11.68 -10.27 2.62
C PHE A 184 12.60 -10.35 3.83
N GLY A 185 13.13 -11.53 4.09
CA GLY A 185 14.14 -11.76 5.12
C GLY A 185 13.96 -13.06 5.88
N ASN A 186 14.94 -13.34 6.75
CA ASN A 186 14.88 -14.50 7.64
C ASN A 186 13.99 -14.20 8.86
N PRO A 187 13.19 -15.15 9.34
CA PRO A 187 12.33 -14.95 10.49
C PRO A 187 13.16 -14.75 11.78
N GLY A 188 12.51 -14.21 12.82
CA GLY A 188 13.12 -14.02 14.14
C GLY A 188 14.17 -12.90 14.20
N ARG A 189 14.06 -11.88 13.35
CA ARG A 189 15.00 -10.75 13.27
C ARG A 189 14.28 -9.40 13.39
N GLY A 190 15.06 -8.37 13.64
CA GLY A 190 14.56 -7.00 13.79
C GLY A 190 13.87 -6.76 15.14
N PRO A 191 13.17 -5.64 15.29
CA PRO A 191 12.51 -5.29 16.53
C PRO A 191 11.38 -6.27 16.87
N ILE A 192 11.18 -6.50 18.16
CA ILE A 192 10.03 -7.23 18.69
C ILE A 192 8.80 -6.34 18.59
N LEU A 193 7.71 -6.88 18.04
CA LEU A 193 6.43 -6.20 17.91
C LEU A 193 5.81 -5.98 19.31
N LYS A 194 5.37 -4.76 19.56
CA LYS A 194 4.76 -4.34 20.82
C LYS A 194 3.39 -3.73 20.58
N VAL A 195 2.48 -3.93 21.50
CA VAL A 195 1.15 -3.30 21.49
C VAL A 195 1.29 -1.79 21.35
N GLY A 196 0.48 -1.20 20.45
CA GLY A 196 0.53 0.23 20.11
C GLY A 196 1.53 0.62 19.01
N MET A 197 2.34 -0.33 18.48
CA MET A 197 3.10 -0.08 17.25
C MET A 197 2.13 0.03 16.07
N THR A 198 2.33 1.04 15.21
CA THR A 198 1.57 1.22 13.97
C THR A 198 2.51 1.10 12.77
N LEU A 199 2.12 0.28 11.82
CA LEU A 199 2.94 -0.13 10.69
C LEU A 199 2.13 -0.08 9.38
N ALA A 200 2.75 0.38 8.31
CA ALA A 200 2.33 0.15 6.93
C ALA A 200 3.01 -1.14 6.44
N ILE A 201 2.21 -2.13 6.08
CA ILE A 201 2.67 -3.40 5.53
C ILE A 201 2.26 -3.44 4.06
N GLU A 202 3.24 -3.44 3.16
CA GLU A 202 3.02 -3.09 1.74
C GLU A 202 3.81 -3.99 0.77
N PRO A 203 3.45 -5.26 0.60
CA PRO A 203 4.09 -6.09 -0.40
C PRO A 203 3.91 -5.56 -1.83
N MET A 204 5.03 -5.38 -2.51
CA MET A 204 5.13 -5.16 -3.95
C MET A 204 5.63 -6.45 -4.59
N VAL A 205 4.86 -7.00 -5.51
CA VAL A 205 5.10 -8.33 -6.10
C VAL A 205 5.19 -8.22 -7.62
N ASN A 206 6.32 -8.67 -8.17
CA ASN A 206 6.58 -8.68 -9.60
C ASN A 206 6.28 -10.06 -10.21
N MET A 207 5.68 -10.06 -11.39
CA MET A 207 5.45 -11.28 -12.16
C MET A 207 6.76 -11.95 -12.64
N GLY A 208 7.83 -11.18 -12.73
CA GLY A 208 9.14 -11.62 -13.17
C GLY A 208 10.21 -11.50 -12.09
N THR A 209 11.30 -10.79 -12.40
CA THR A 209 12.41 -10.59 -11.47
C THR A 209 12.08 -9.59 -10.38
N SER A 210 12.81 -9.63 -9.26
CA SER A 210 12.67 -8.67 -8.15
C SER A 210 13.23 -7.28 -8.46
N ASP A 211 13.95 -7.14 -9.59
CA ASP A 211 14.70 -5.93 -9.90
C ASP A 211 13.79 -4.84 -10.45
N VAL A 212 14.05 -3.63 -9.99
CA VAL A 212 13.30 -2.43 -10.36
C VAL A 212 14.24 -1.28 -10.69
N GLU A 213 13.76 -0.32 -11.47
CA GLU A 213 14.47 0.91 -11.79
C GLU A 213 13.57 2.13 -11.63
N ILE A 214 14.16 3.23 -11.18
CA ILE A 214 13.47 4.52 -11.05
C ILE A 214 13.69 5.30 -12.34
N LEU A 215 12.58 5.80 -12.92
CA LEU A 215 12.62 6.56 -14.17
C LEU A 215 13.17 7.99 -13.98
N HIS A 216 13.39 8.69 -15.09
CA HIS A 216 13.96 10.06 -15.11
C HIS A 216 13.12 11.12 -14.38
N ASP A 217 11.86 10.83 -14.05
CA ASP A 217 11.02 11.70 -13.22
C ASP A 217 11.35 11.60 -11.72
N ASN A 218 12.32 10.75 -11.35
CA ASN A 218 12.80 10.47 -10.00
C ASN A 218 11.76 9.86 -9.05
N TRP A 219 10.61 9.40 -9.57
CA TRP A 219 9.52 8.82 -8.80
C TRP A 219 9.07 7.47 -9.37
N THR A 220 8.59 7.49 -10.60
CA THR A 220 8.00 6.30 -11.22
C THR A 220 8.99 5.15 -11.22
N THR A 221 8.65 4.10 -10.50
CA THR A 221 9.47 2.88 -10.38
C THR A 221 8.83 1.77 -11.20
N VAL A 222 9.60 1.13 -12.05
CA VAL A 222 9.15 0.07 -12.95
C VAL A 222 9.96 -1.19 -12.79
N THR A 223 9.38 -2.35 -13.17
CA THR A 223 10.13 -3.61 -13.26
C THR A 223 11.18 -3.54 -14.36
N VAL A 224 12.38 -4.07 -14.12
CA VAL A 224 13.47 -4.07 -15.14
C VAL A 224 13.08 -4.91 -16.35
N ASP A 225 12.38 -6.01 -16.16
CA ASP A 225 11.92 -6.92 -17.22
C ASP A 225 10.59 -6.51 -17.89
N ARG A 226 10.00 -5.38 -17.46
CA ARG A 226 8.73 -4.84 -17.97
C ARG A 226 7.53 -5.78 -17.85
N LYS A 227 7.60 -6.76 -16.97
CA LYS A 227 6.44 -7.56 -16.58
C LYS A 227 5.62 -6.85 -15.51
N ASP A 228 4.35 -7.25 -15.41
CA ASP A 228 3.41 -6.64 -14.50
C ASP A 228 3.85 -6.76 -13.01
N SER A 229 3.45 -5.77 -12.23
CA SER A 229 3.61 -5.72 -10.79
C SER A 229 2.28 -5.40 -10.11
N ALA A 230 2.10 -5.89 -8.89
CA ALA A 230 0.95 -5.56 -8.06
C ALA A 230 1.42 -5.10 -6.67
N HIS A 231 0.63 -4.21 -6.06
CA HIS A 231 0.90 -3.61 -4.77
C HIS A 231 -0.37 -3.61 -3.92
N PHE A 232 -0.26 -4.13 -2.70
CA PHE A 232 -1.31 -4.05 -1.68
C PHE A 232 -0.71 -3.56 -0.39
N GLU A 233 -1.48 -2.80 0.37
CA GLU A 233 -1.01 -2.24 1.63
C GLU A 233 -2.15 -2.04 2.61
N HIS A 234 -1.83 -2.22 3.89
CA HIS A 234 -2.64 -1.74 4.99
C HIS A 234 -1.82 -1.09 6.10
N THR A 235 -2.33 0.01 6.65
CA THR A 235 -1.91 0.50 7.97
C THR A 235 -2.57 -0.34 9.05
N ILE A 236 -1.74 -0.90 9.95
CA ILE A 236 -2.20 -1.68 11.10
C ILE A 236 -1.71 -1.09 12.41
N VAL A 237 -2.35 -1.48 13.50
CA VAL A 237 -1.83 -1.36 14.86
C VAL A 237 -1.69 -2.74 15.48
N ILE A 238 -0.59 -2.97 16.22
CA ILE A 238 -0.41 -4.19 17.01
C ILE A 238 -1.27 -4.07 18.26
N THR A 239 -2.11 -5.08 18.51
CA THR A 239 -3.01 -5.19 19.68
C THR A 239 -2.56 -6.33 20.60
N GLU A 240 -3.17 -6.47 21.75
CA GLU A 240 -2.86 -7.57 22.70
C GLU A 240 -3.07 -8.97 22.08
N ASN A 241 -4.05 -9.10 21.18
CA ASN A 241 -4.47 -10.38 20.57
C ASN A 241 -3.99 -10.57 19.13
N GLY A 242 -3.17 -9.66 18.59
CA GLY A 242 -2.70 -9.71 17.21
C GLY A 242 -2.58 -8.32 16.60
N TYR A 243 -3.39 -8.00 15.61
CA TYR A 243 -3.41 -6.71 14.93
C TYR A 243 -4.82 -6.22 14.66
N GLU A 244 -4.94 -4.92 14.41
CA GLU A 244 -6.14 -4.28 13.87
C GLU A 244 -5.77 -3.52 12.60
N ILE A 245 -6.53 -3.71 11.52
CA ILE A 245 -6.41 -2.91 10.30
C ILE A 245 -7.11 -1.57 10.54
N LEU A 246 -6.35 -0.48 10.39
CA LEU A 246 -6.87 0.89 10.55
C LEU A 246 -7.45 1.43 9.23
N THR A 247 -6.95 0.96 8.08
CA THR A 247 -7.38 1.35 6.73
C THR A 247 -8.55 0.50 6.25
N LYS A 248 -9.64 0.56 6.99
CA LYS A 248 -10.92 -0.08 6.65
C LYS A 248 -12.09 0.89 6.86
N ILE A 249 -13.19 0.65 6.16
CA ILE A 249 -14.41 1.44 6.34
C ILE A 249 -15.05 1.09 7.67
N LYS A 250 -15.45 2.10 8.42
CA LYS A 250 -16.13 1.91 9.70
C LYS A 250 -17.42 1.10 9.54
N GLY A 251 -17.53 0.04 10.34
CA GLY A 251 -18.71 -0.83 10.35
C GLY A 251 -18.72 -1.91 9.26
N GLU A 252 -17.73 -1.98 8.39
CA GLU A 252 -17.53 -3.12 7.48
C GLU A 252 -16.59 -4.14 8.12
N GLU A 253 -17.01 -5.43 8.10
CA GLU A 253 -16.13 -6.56 8.40
C GLU A 253 -15.28 -6.86 7.15
N MET A 254 -14.01 -7.23 7.36
CA MET A 254 -13.08 -7.64 6.30
C MET A 254 -12.97 -9.15 6.24
#